data_34c5741349cc54950a1b22c6919d3d52
#
_entry.id   34c5741349cc54950a1b22c6919d3d52
#
_cell.length_a   1.000
_cell.length_b   1.000
_cell.length_c   1.000
_cell.angle_alpha   90.00
_cell.angle_beta   90.00
_cell.angle_gamma   90.00
#
_symmetry.space_group_name_H-M   'P 1'
#
loop_
_entity.id
_entity.type
_entity.pdbx_description
1 polymer ?
#
loop_
_entity_poly.entity_id
_entity_poly.type
_entity_poly.pdbx_seq_one_letter_code
_entity_poly.pdbx_strand_id
1 'polypeptide(L)'
;MQTNRHTNHQKPVPTQNAQSTAMEREREVGVWRGSKANLQFWLSTIVTLSLFYWLHYRHNAITLTTRRITQMRGSILTSNETSISITNVTNIDVNVSLLGRFFNYGDISIQSAGSDATEIYFVRLADPTRLREIIFDLKDGKYDETKR
;
A
#
# COMPACT_ATOMS: atom_id res chain seq x y z
N MET A 1 62.99 -61.63 53.69
CA MET A 1 62.75 -60.17 54.01
C MET A 1 62.58 -59.44 52.69
N GLN A 2 61.35 -59.27 52.26
CA GLN A 2 61.07 -58.53 51.02
C GLN A 2 60.07 -57.40 51.35
N THR A 3 60.55 -56.23 51.17
CA THR A 3 59.80 -54.99 51.37
C THR A 3 59.09 -54.62 50.06
N ASN A 4 57.75 -54.76 50.08
CA ASN A 4 56.87 -54.38 48.98
C ASN A 4 56.65 -52.87 49.00
N ARG A 5 57.16 -52.19 47.96
CA ARG A 5 56.94 -50.76 47.78
C ARG A 5 55.79 -50.58 46.82
N HIS A 6 54.60 -50.34 47.33
CA HIS A 6 53.46 -49.87 46.55
C HIS A 6 53.68 -48.44 46.10
N THR A 7 53.96 -48.23 44.84
CA THR A 7 53.91 -46.89 44.24
C THR A 7 52.46 -46.55 43.86
N ASN A 8 51.92 -45.72 44.67
CA ASN A 8 50.56 -45.18 44.42
C ASN A 8 50.64 -44.09 43.31
N HIS A 9 50.23 -44.47 42.09
CA HIS A 9 50.06 -43.51 41.00
C HIS A 9 48.75 -42.73 41.20
N GLN A 10 48.82 -41.69 41.96
CA GLN A 10 47.74 -40.72 42.09
C GLN A 10 47.73 -39.87 40.83
N LYS A 11 46.67 -40.06 39.96
CA LYS A 11 46.40 -39.16 38.85
C LYS A 11 46.28 -37.73 39.39
N PRO A 12 46.95 -36.75 38.80
CA PRO A 12 46.80 -35.38 39.22
C PRO A 12 45.35 -34.93 38.97
N VAL A 13 44.67 -34.56 40.05
CA VAL A 13 43.35 -33.89 39.97
C VAL A 13 43.56 -32.55 39.31
N PRO A 14 42.80 -32.19 38.23
CA PRO A 14 42.94 -30.88 37.59
C PRO A 14 42.65 -29.78 38.63
N THR A 15 43.61 -28.97 38.90
CA THR A 15 43.54 -27.88 39.83
C THR A 15 42.43 -26.91 39.34
N GLN A 16 41.54 -26.46 40.23
CA GLN A 16 40.44 -25.52 39.92
C GLN A 16 40.90 -24.30 39.13
N ASN A 17 42.15 -23.91 39.23
CA ASN A 17 42.76 -22.82 38.47
C ASN A 17 42.87 -23.10 36.95
N ALA A 18 42.98 -24.38 36.52
CA ALA A 18 43.00 -24.69 35.08
C ALA A 18 41.62 -24.62 34.44
N GLN A 19 40.57 -24.87 35.23
CA GLN A 19 39.19 -24.75 34.78
C GLN A 19 38.72 -23.27 34.71
N SER A 20 39.14 -22.44 35.68
CA SER A 20 38.88 -21.03 35.66
C SER A 20 39.59 -20.31 34.51
N THR A 21 40.81 -20.71 34.18
CA THR A 21 41.60 -20.16 33.07
C THR A 21 41.04 -20.60 31.71
N ALA A 22 40.43 -21.82 31.63
CA ALA A 22 39.74 -22.27 30.42
C ALA A 22 38.41 -21.55 30.19
N MET A 23 37.64 -21.28 31.26
CA MET A 23 36.40 -20.45 31.20
C MET A 23 36.68 -18.98 30.86
N GLU A 24 37.82 -18.44 31.29
CA GLU A 24 38.20 -17.06 31.01
C GLU A 24 38.64 -16.83 29.56
N ARG A 25 38.95 -17.92 28.82
CA ARG A 25 39.30 -17.85 27.40
C ARG A 25 38.07 -17.82 26.48
N GLU A 26 36.92 -18.30 26.94
CA GLU A 26 35.66 -18.17 26.21
C GLU A 26 34.94 -16.85 26.55
N ARG A 27 35.58 -15.72 26.28
CA ARG A 27 34.88 -14.43 26.23
C ARG A 27 34.04 -14.44 24.97
N GLU A 28 32.73 -14.28 25.14
CA GLU A 28 31.86 -13.89 24.03
C GLU A 28 32.43 -12.62 23.40
N VAL A 29 32.97 -12.75 22.18
CA VAL A 29 33.60 -11.66 21.44
C VAL A 29 32.55 -10.71 20.87
N GLY A 30 31.27 -11.00 21.03
CA GLY A 30 30.16 -10.17 20.64
C GLY A 30 29.07 -10.96 19.89
N VAL A 31 27.84 -10.56 20.12
CA VAL A 31 26.67 -11.06 19.36
C VAL A 31 26.50 -10.17 18.12
N TRP A 32 26.85 -10.67 16.96
CA TRP A 32 26.62 -10.01 15.68
C TRP A 32 25.16 -10.12 15.31
N ARG A 33 24.39 -9.05 15.43
CA ARG A 33 23.01 -8.96 14.93
C ARG A 33 23.04 -8.35 13.55
N GLY A 34 22.27 -8.93 12.62
CA GLY A 34 22.08 -8.36 11.29
C GLY A 34 21.65 -6.90 11.38
N SER A 35 22.35 -6.02 10.67
CA SER A 35 22.02 -4.59 10.62
C SER A 35 20.68 -4.39 9.91
N LYS A 36 19.73 -3.75 10.58
CA LYS A 36 18.47 -3.28 9.98
C LYS A 36 18.68 -2.16 8.96
N ALA A 37 19.91 -1.64 8.86
CA ALA A 37 20.31 -0.66 7.87
C ALA A 37 20.70 -1.28 6.52
N ASN A 38 20.20 -2.47 6.21
CA ASN A 38 20.44 -3.08 4.92
C ASN A 38 19.61 -2.37 3.85
N LEU A 39 20.25 -1.78 2.87
CA LEU A 39 19.63 -1.11 1.72
C LEU A 39 18.61 -2.01 1.02
N GLN A 40 18.85 -3.32 0.97
CA GLN A 40 17.95 -4.31 0.38
C GLN A 40 16.61 -4.41 1.14
N PHE A 41 16.62 -4.28 2.48
CA PHE A 41 15.39 -4.27 3.28
C PHE A 41 14.54 -3.04 2.94
N TRP A 42 15.15 -1.86 2.86
CA TRP A 42 14.45 -0.62 2.50
C TRP A 42 13.91 -0.66 1.07
N LEU A 43 14.69 -1.16 0.11
CA LEU A 43 14.24 -1.33 -1.27
C LEU A 43 13.06 -2.31 -1.37
N SER A 44 13.12 -3.45 -0.70
CA SER A 44 12.01 -4.42 -0.73
C SER A 44 10.75 -3.86 -0.08
N THR A 45 10.88 -3.08 1.01
CA THR A 45 9.76 -2.42 1.68
C THR A 45 9.11 -1.37 0.80
N ILE A 46 9.89 -0.54 0.12
CA ILE A 46 9.40 0.48 -0.81
C ILE A 46 8.68 -0.19 -2.00
N VAL A 47 9.27 -1.23 -2.59
CA VAL A 47 8.66 -1.96 -3.71
C VAL A 47 7.35 -2.63 -3.29
N THR A 48 7.30 -3.26 -2.11
CA THR A 48 6.09 -3.93 -1.61
C THR A 48 4.99 -2.93 -1.31
N LEU A 49 5.29 -1.80 -0.66
CA LEU A 49 4.32 -0.73 -0.42
C LEU A 49 3.85 -0.08 -1.72
N SER A 50 4.74 0.14 -2.66
CA SER A 50 4.42 0.70 -3.98
C SER A 50 3.51 -0.24 -4.77
N LEU A 51 3.81 -1.55 -4.77
CA LEU A 51 3.00 -2.56 -5.44
C LEU A 51 1.61 -2.68 -4.80
N PHE A 52 1.54 -2.68 -3.45
CA PHE A 52 0.28 -2.72 -2.71
C PHE A 52 -0.56 -1.46 -2.98
N TYR A 53 0.07 -0.27 -2.97
CA TYR A 53 -0.59 0.99 -3.29
C TYR A 53 -1.10 1.01 -4.74
N TRP A 54 -0.28 0.56 -5.70
CA TRP A 54 -0.64 0.47 -7.11
C TRP A 54 -1.80 -0.50 -7.35
N LEU A 55 -1.79 -1.66 -6.68
CA LEU A 55 -2.85 -2.65 -6.78
C LEU A 55 -4.16 -2.12 -6.19
N HIS A 56 -4.10 -1.41 -5.05
CA HIS A 56 -5.26 -0.79 -4.43
C HIS A 56 -5.84 0.34 -5.29
N TYR A 57 -4.99 1.12 -5.95
CA TYR A 57 -5.41 2.27 -6.75
C TYR A 57 -6.10 1.88 -8.06
N ARG A 58 -5.78 0.72 -8.64
CA ARG A 58 -6.34 0.26 -9.94
C ARG A 58 -7.80 -0.17 -9.89
N HIS A 59 -8.39 -0.35 -8.71
CA HIS A 59 -9.75 -0.90 -8.58
C HIS A 59 -10.86 0.16 -8.56
N ASN A 60 -10.50 1.44 -8.65
CA ASN A 60 -11.47 2.53 -8.69
C ASN A 60 -11.50 3.11 -10.10
N ALA A 61 -12.65 3.02 -10.75
CA ALA A 61 -12.84 3.58 -12.09
C ALA A 61 -14.23 4.20 -12.24
N ILE A 62 -14.31 5.26 -13.06
CA ILE A 62 -15.57 5.78 -13.58
C ILE A 62 -15.65 5.42 -15.06
N THR A 63 -16.73 4.79 -15.43
CA THR A 63 -17.05 4.48 -16.83
C THR A 63 -18.22 5.35 -17.25
N LEU A 64 -18.02 6.18 -18.27
CA LEU A 64 -19.05 6.98 -18.88
C LEU A 64 -19.50 6.32 -20.16
N THR A 65 -20.81 6.11 -20.28
CA THR A 65 -21.47 5.70 -21.51
C THR A 65 -22.43 6.80 -21.97
N THR A 66 -22.96 6.73 -23.15
CA THR A 66 -23.94 7.72 -23.68
C THR A 66 -25.22 7.80 -22.86
N ARG A 67 -25.52 6.83 -21.99
CA ARG A 67 -26.78 6.77 -21.22
C ARG A 67 -26.59 6.75 -19.73
N ARG A 68 -25.43 6.32 -19.23
CA ARG A 68 -25.19 6.15 -17.78
C ARG A 68 -23.75 6.42 -17.38
N ILE A 69 -23.59 6.78 -16.14
CA ILE A 69 -22.30 6.89 -15.44
C ILE A 69 -22.24 5.74 -14.47
N THR A 70 -21.20 4.95 -14.54
CA THR A 70 -20.97 3.80 -13.66
C THR A 70 -19.67 4.03 -12.89
N GLN A 71 -19.76 4.03 -11.57
CA GLN A 71 -18.60 4.00 -10.69
C GLN A 71 -18.38 2.60 -10.18
N MET A 72 -17.21 2.07 -10.43
CA MET A 72 -16.71 0.86 -9.75
C MET A 72 -15.83 1.28 -8.59
N ARG A 73 -16.21 0.88 -7.39
CA ARG A 73 -15.42 1.06 -6.18
C ARG A 73 -15.18 -0.31 -5.57
N GLY A 74 -13.94 -0.70 -5.45
CA GLY A 74 -13.65 -2.02 -4.95
C GLY A 74 -12.27 -2.16 -4.33
N SER A 75 -12.13 -3.26 -3.60
CA SER A 75 -10.88 -3.85 -3.17
C SER A 75 -10.74 -5.21 -3.88
N ILE A 76 -9.63 -5.89 -3.71
CA ILE A 76 -9.39 -7.24 -4.27
C ILE A 76 -10.50 -8.23 -3.90
N LEU A 77 -11.18 -8.01 -2.75
CA LEU A 77 -12.19 -8.93 -2.19
C LEU A 77 -13.63 -8.44 -2.33
N THR A 78 -13.86 -7.16 -2.66
CA THR A 78 -15.20 -6.57 -2.68
C THR A 78 -15.28 -5.58 -3.81
N SER A 79 -16.31 -5.70 -4.64
CA SER A 79 -16.61 -4.76 -5.71
C SER A 79 -18.03 -4.22 -5.52
N ASN A 80 -18.15 -2.91 -5.40
CA ASN A 80 -19.42 -2.20 -5.41
C ASN A 80 -19.52 -1.40 -6.70
N GLU A 81 -20.64 -1.55 -7.39
CA GLU A 81 -20.96 -0.80 -8.60
C GLU A 81 -22.14 0.13 -8.32
N THR A 82 -21.98 1.40 -8.62
CA THR A 82 -23.04 2.41 -8.57
C THR A 82 -23.23 2.96 -9.98
N SER A 83 -24.45 2.89 -10.50
CA SER A 83 -24.77 3.36 -11.85
C SER A 83 -25.91 4.35 -11.83
N ILE A 84 -25.71 5.53 -12.44
CA ILE A 84 -26.67 6.62 -12.53
C ILE A 84 -26.97 6.90 -14.01
N SER A 85 -28.26 7.08 -14.34
CA SER A 85 -28.63 7.57 -15.68
C SER A 85 -28.22 9.02 -15.86
N ILE A 86 -27.65 9.38 -17.02
CA ILE A 86 -27.25 10.76 -17.34
C ILE A 86 -28.44 11.71 -17.27
N THR A 87 -29.62 11.25 -17.68
CA THR A 87 -30.86 12.07 -17.62
C THR A 87 -31.25 12.44 -16.18
N ASN A 88 -30.87 11.62 -15.20
CA ASN A 88 -31.18 11.82 -13.78
C ASN A 88 -30.14 12.68 -13.06
N VAL A 89 -29.01 12.98 -13.68
CA VAL A 89 -27.99 13.85 -13.07
C VAL A 89 -28.55 15.24 -12.87
N THR A 90 -28.54 15.72 -11.63
CA THR A 90 -29.03 17.07 -11.25
C THR A 90 -27.89 18.03 -11.03
N ASN A 91 -26.84 17.61 -10.32
CA ASN A 91 -25.71 18.45 -10.01
C ASN A 91 -24.38 17.71 -10.15
N ILE A 92 -23.34 18.42 -10.56
CA ILE A 92 -21.97 17.93 -10.64
C ILE A 92 -21.05 18.98 -10.05
N ASP A 93 -20.49 18.67 -8.89
CA ASP A 93 -19.50 19.51 -8.24
C ASP A 93 -18.09 19.00 -8.54
N VAL A 94 -17.20 19.91 -8.92
CA VAL A 94 -15.79 19.63 -9.18
C VAL A 94 -14.95 20.48 -8.25
N ASN A 95 -14.12 19.84 -7.46
CA ASN A 95 -13.19 20.50 -6.54
C ASN A 95 -11.76 20.24 -6.98
N VAL A 96 -11.05 21.29 -7.39
CA VAL A 96 -9.68 21.22 -7.88
C VAL A 96 -8.77 22.04 -6.97
N SER A 97 -7.90 21.37 -6.24
CA SER A 97 -6.87 22.02 -5.41
C SER A 97 -5.81 22.73 -6.27
N LEU A 98 -4.96 23.56 -5.65
CA LEU A 98 -3.86 24.24 -6.35
C LEU A 98 -2.92 23.25 -7.03
N LEU A 99 -2.56 22.17 -6.36
CA LEU A 99 -1.76 21.07 -6.94
C LEU A 99 -2.55 20.34 -8.03
N GLY A 100 -3.85 20.16 -7.82
CA GLY A 100 -4.75 19.55 -8.81
C GLY A 100 -4.79 20.34 -10.12
N ARG A 101 -4.74 21.66 -10.06
CA ARG A 101 -4.66 22.52 -11.27
C ARG A 101 -3.36 22.31 -12.03
N PHE A 102 -2.24 22.17 -11.32
CA PHE A 102 -0.95 21.96 -11.95
C PHE A 102 -0.83 20.56 -12.60
N PHE A 103 -1.37 19.53 -11.94
CA PHE A 103 -1.29 18.14 -12.39
C PHE A 103 -2.56 17.64 -13.07
N ASN A 104 -3.55 18.52 -13.31
CA ASN A 104 -4.82 18.21 -13.96
C ASN A 104 -5.61 17.07 -13.30
N TYR A 105 -5.76 17.13 -11.96
CA TYR A 105 -6.61 16.22 -11.20
C TYR A 105 -7.48 16.95 -10.19
N GLY A 106 -8.59 16.35 -9.81
CA GLY A 106 -9.49 16.89 -8.80
C GLY A 106 -10.51 15.86 -8.35
N ASP A 107 -11.35 16.29 -7.41
CA ASP A 107 -12.45 15.48 -6.89
C ASP A 107 -13.72 15.82 -7.65
N ILE A 108 -14.54 14.84 -7.93
CA ILE A 108 -15.84 14.99 -8.55
C ILE A 108 -16.93 14.35 -7.69
N SER A 109 -18.06 15.06 -7.58
CA SER A 109 -19.25 14.64 -6.85
C SER A 109 -20.44 14.77 -7.78
N ILE A 110 -21.22 13.71 -7.96
CA ILE A 110 -22.37 13.64 -8.84
C ILE A 110 -23.60 13.29 -8.03
N GLN A 111 -24.66 14.10 -8.19
CA GLN A 111 -25.95 13.91 -7.54
C GLN A 111 -27.01 13.61 -8.58
N SER A 112 -27.99 12.78 -8.22
CA SER A 112 -29.11 12.45 -9.09
C SER A 112 -30.45 12.93 -8.54
N ALA A 113 -31.44 13.03 -9.40
CA ALA A 113 -32.82 13.38 -9.03
C ALA A 113 -33.42 12.29 -8.14
N GLY A 114 -33.98 12.70 -7.00
CA GLY A 114 -34.60 11.81 -6.03
C GLY A 114 -33.70 11.40 -4.86
N SER A 115 -32.44 11.86 -4.85
CA SER A 115 -31.52 11.69 -3.73
C SER A 115 -30.90 13.02 -3.37
N ASP A 116 -31.02 13.41 -2.09
CA ASP A 116 -30.32 14.59 -1.55
C ASP A 116 -28.85 14.30 -1.24
N ALA A 117 -28.43 13.03 -1.39
CA ALA A 117 -27.07 12.58 -1.13
C ALA A 117 -26.25 12.48 -2.42
N THR A 118 -24.95 12.67 -2.28
CA THR A 118 -23.99 12.38 -3.36
C THR A 118 -23.98 10.88 -3.64
N GLU A 119 -24.33 10.48 -4.84
CA GLU A 119 -24.37 9.06 -5.23
C GLU A 119 -23.03 8.58 -5.77
N ILE A 120 -22.32 9.43 -6.54
CA ILE A 120 -20.98 9.16 -7.04
C ILE A 120 -20.03 10.20 -6.47
N TYR A 121 -19.00 9.73 -5.76
CA TYR A 121 -17.90 10.55 -5.30
C TYR A 121 -16.57 9.91 -5.66
N PHE A 122 -15.73 10.64 -6.37
CA PHE A 122 -14.44 10.15 -6.82
C PHE A 122 -13.33 11.15 -6.47
N VAL A 123 -12.27 10.66 -5.86
CA VAL A 123 -11.13 11.46 -5.40
C VAL A 123 -9.99 11.34 -6.40
N ARG A 124 -9.35 12.46 -6.72
CA ARG A 124 -8.18 12.52 -7.61
C ARG A 124 -8.45 11.95 -9.01
N LEU A 125 -9.60 12.26 -9.56
CA LEU A 125 -9.88 11.93 -10.94
C LEU A 125 -9.01 12.79 -11.87
N ALA A 126 -8.48 12.20 -12.93
CA ALA A 126 -7.81 12.95 -13.97
C ALA A 126 -8.83 13.73 -14.79
N ASP A 127 -8.57 15.00 -15.04
CA ASP A 127 -9.38 15.91 -15.84
C ASP A 127 -10.89 15.92 -15.47
N PRO A 128 -11.25 16.21 -14.20
CA PRO A 128 -12.62 16.15 -13.76
C PRO A 128 -13.50 17.23 -14.43
N THR A 129 -12.92 18.34 -14.84
CA THR A 129 -13.63 19.42 -15.51
C THR A 129 -14.12 18.96 -16.88
N ARG A 130 -13.28 18.30 -17.64
CA ARG A 130 -13.65 17.73 -18.94
C ARG A 130 -14.74 16.66 -18.80
N LEU A 131 -14.64 15.80 -17.79
CA LEU A 131 -15.69 14.80 -17.54
C LEU A 131 -17.03 15.46 -17.27
N ARG A 132 -17.07 16.53 -16.46
CA ARG A 132 -18.29 17.32 -16.20
C ARG A 132 -18.89 17.87 -17.51
N GLU A 133 -18.07 18.49 -18.36
CA GLU A 133 -18.51 19.06 -19.64
C GLU A 133 -19.11 17.98 -20.54
N ILE A 134 -18.44 16.84 -20.68
CA ILE A 134 -18.94 15.71 -21.49
C ILE A 134 -20.29 15.21 -20.95
N ILE A 135 -20.47 15.11 -19.63
CA ILE A 135 -21.74 14.67 -19.04
C ILE A 135 -22.85 15.67 -19.37
N PHE A 136 -22.61 16.97 -19.28
CA PHE A 136 -23.61 17.98 -19.65
C PHE A 136 -23.90 17.97 -21.15
N ASP A 137 -22.89 17.84 -22.02
CA ASP A 137 -23.09 17.75 -23.45
C ASP A 137 -23.93 16.51 -23.83
N LEU A 138 -23.70 15.37 -23.17
CA LEU A 138 -24.49 14.16 -23.33
C LEU A 138 -25.93 14.36 -22.84
N LYS A 139 -26.13 15.04 -21.70
CA LYS A 139 -27.45 15.34 -21.15
C LYS A 139 -28.25 16.26 -22.08
N ASP A 140 -27.59 17.24 -22.68
CA ASP A 140 -28.19 18.21 -23.61
C ASP A 140 -28.32 17.71 -25.04
N GLY A 141 -27.82 16.51 -25.33
CA GLY A 141 -27.82 15.93 -26.69
C GLY A 141 -26.87 16.64 -27.67
N LYS A 142 -25.89 17.39 -27.15
CA LYS A 142 -24.91 18.14 -27.93
C LYS A 142 -23.56 17.43 -28.11
N TYR A 143 -23.44 16.23 -27.55
CA TYR A 143 -22.17 15.49 -27.59
C TYR A 143 -21.81 15.09 -29.03
N ASP A 144 -20.67 15.58 -29.49
CA ASP A 144 -20.09 15.25 -30.79
C ASP A 144 -18.90 14.31 -30.62
N GLU A 145 -19.03 13.08 -31.13
CA GLU A 145 -17.99 12.05 -31.03
C GLU A 145 -16.68 12.42 -31.76
N THR A 146 -16.72 13.40 -32.66
CA THR A 146 -15.55 13.86 -33.45
C THR A 146 -14.58 14.67 -32.64
N LYS A 147 -14.94 15.13 -31.43
CA LYS A 147 -14.08 15.94 -30.53
C LYS A 147 -13.31 15.11 -29.50
N ARG A 148 -13.07 13.86 -29.76
CA ARG A 148 -12.40 12.92 -28.84
C ARG A 148 -10.87 13.11 -28.78
#